data_dee2c1699736e6b46e3eeb3ddc69ede4
#
_entry.id   dee2c1699736e6b46e3eeb3ddc69ede4
#
_cell.length_a   1.000
_cell.length_b   1.000
_cell.length_c   1.000
_cell.angle_alpha   90.00
_cell.angle_beta   90.00
_cell.angle_gamma   90.00
#
_symmetry.space_group_name_H-M   'P 1'
#
loop_
_entity.id
_entity.type
_entity.pdbx_description
1 polymer ?
#
loop_
_entity_poly.entity_id
_entity_poly.type
_entity_poly.pdbx_seq_one_letter_code
_entity_poly.pdbx_strand_id
1 'polypeptide(L)'
;ADDIEVPNNSQTQQMREKLTTLVTEFDAVLKPLDTSKIIYLGTPQTEESLYDALQDKGYVTRIWPSRYPKADQVNRYGDRIAPSLMLELEADPSIEWNPTDPARFDEEDLLERELSYGRSGYALQFQLDTSLSDADRHPLKLKDLIVMSVDISKAPEKPIHGTLSHLEVK
;
A
#
# COMPACT_ATOMS: atom_id res chain seq x y z
N ALA A 1 13.77 4.23 14.16
CA ALA A 1 13.25 2.86 14.21
C ALA A 1 13.16 2.35 12.78
N ASP A 2 13.47 1.07 12.59
CA ASP A 2 13.56 0.44 11.27
C ASP A 2 12.68 -0.81 11.27
N ASP A 3 11.97 -1.04 10.15
CA ASP A 3 11.09 -2.21 9.91
C ASP A 3 10.16 -2.56 11.08
N ILE A 4 9.51 -1.52 11.66
CA ILE A 4 8.60 -1.73 12.80
C ILE A 4 7.28 -2.39 12.38
N GLU A 5 6.85 -2.22 11.13
CA GLU A 5 5.72 -2.93 10.56
C GLU A 5 6.23 -4.13 9.76
N VAL A 6 5.81 -5.31 10.14
CA VAL A 6 6.14 -6.58 9.49
C VAL A 6 4.87 -7.42 9.30
N PRO A 7 4.86 -8.42 8.40
CA PRO A 7 3.66 -9.24 8.18
C PRO A 7 3.06 -9.83 9.46
N ASN A 8 3.90 -10.20 10.43
CA ASN A 8 3.45 -10.84 11.67
C ASN A 8 2.74 -9.91 12.66
N ASN A 9 2.83 -8.58 12.48
CA ASN A 9 2.23 -7.60 13.39
C ASN A 9 1.25 -6.64 12.70
N SER A 10 0.94 -6.84 11.42
CA SER A 10 0.09 -5.93 10.62
C SER A 10 -1.10 -6.60 9.92
N GLN A 11 -1.21 -7.95 9.97
CA GLN A 11 -2.21 -8.69 9.21
C GLN A 11 -3.65 -8.43 9.64
N THR A 12 -3.90 -8.16 10.91
CA THR A 12 -5.24 -7.89 11.43
C THR A 12 -5.33 -6.48 11.99
N GLN A 13 -6.54 -5.94 12.01
CA GLN A 13 -6.80 -4.62 12.59
C GLN A 13 -6.29 -4.55 14.05
N GLN A 14 -6.56 -5.58 14.86
CA GLN A 14 -6.12 -5.62 16.24
C GLN A 14 -4.58 -5.57 16.38
N MET A 15 -3.86 -6.24 15.48
CA MET A 15 -2.40 -6.19 15.44
C MET A 15 -1.91 -4.79 15.10
N ARG A 16 -2.51 -4.11 14.10
CA ARG A 16 -2.16 -2.75 13.71
C ARG A 16 -2.44 -1.74 14.83
N GLU A 17 -3.59 -1.84 15.51
CA GLU A 17 -3.93 -1.00 16.66
C GLU A 17 -2.91 -1.18 17.81
N LYS A 18 -2.54 -2.43 18.10
CA LYS A 18 -1.51 -2.72 19.10
C LYS A 18 -0.15 -2.14 18.71
N LEU A 19 0.24 -2.28 17.46
CA LEU A 19 1.49 -1.72 16.93
C LEU A 19 1.48 -0.19 17.04
N THR A 20 0.40 0.47 16.64
CA THR A 20 0.23 1.93 16.76
C THR A 20 0.34 2.40 18.21
N THR A 21 -0.22 1.64 19.16
CA THR A 21 -0.09 1.94 20.59
C THR A 21 1.36 1.86 21.06
N LEU A 22 2.06 0.78 20.70
CA LEU A 22 3.47 0.59 21.07
C LEU A 22 4.37 1.68 20.49
N VAL A 23 4.11 2.10 19.27
CA VAL A 23 4.90 3.16 18.60
C VAL A 23 4.69 4.51 19.28
N THR A 24 3.52 4.77 19.83
CA THR A 24 3.25 6.02 20.57
C THR A 24 4.13 6.15 21.83
N GLU A 25 4.63 5.03 22.38
CA GLU A 25 5.54 5.06 23.52
C GLU A 25 6.91 5.70 23.18
N PHE A 26 7.33 5.71 21.92
CA PHE A 26 8.56 6.37 21.50
C PHE A 26 8.50 7.88 21.73
N ASP A 27 7.32 8.49 21.63
CA ASP A 27 7.16 9.92 21.88
C ASP A 27 7.46 10.27 23.34
N ALA A 28 7.18 9.35 24.27
CA ALA A 28 7.47 9.54 25.71
C ALA A 28 8.96 9.46 26.04
N VAL A 29 9.77 8.83 25.19
CA VAL A 29 11.21 8.67 25.39
C VAL A 29 12.00 9.89 24.87
N LEU A 30 11.41 10.63 23.95
CA LEU A 30 12.03 11.81 23.38
C LEU A 30 12.18 12.94 24.41
N LYS A 31 13.37 13.53 24.43
CA LYS A 31 13.56 14.79 25.14
C LYS A 31 12.80 15.91 24.40
N PRO A 32 12.12 16.82 25.10
CA PRO A 32 11.38 17.93 24.48
C PRO A 32 12.36 19.02 24.00
N LEU A 33 13.17 18.72 22.99
CA LEU A 33 14.11 19.63 22.35
C LEU A 33 13.73 19.77 20.87
N ASP A 34 13.88 20.96 20.33
CA ASP A 34 13.59 21.23 18.89
C ASP A 34 14.47 20.39 17.95
N THR A 35 15.58 19.88 18.44
CA THR A 35 16.50 18.99 17.70
C THR A 35 16.13 17.52 17.80
N SER A 36 15.23 17.14 18.72
CA SER A 36 14.80 15.75 18.89
C SER A 36 13.89 15.33 17.76
N LYS A 37 14.19 14.18 17.15
CA LYS A 37 13.42 13.65 16.01
C LYS A 37 13.27 12.14 16.15
N ILE A 38 12.11 11.62 15.73
CA ILE A 38 11.92 10.20 15.47
C ILE A 38 11.89 10.02 13.95
N ILE A 39 12.69 9.09 13.46
CA ILE A 39 12.69 8.67 12.07
C ILE A 39 12.26 7.21 12.03
N TYR A 40 11.20 6.94 11.26
CA TYR A 40 10.72 5.60 10.96
C TYR A 40 11.11 5.25 9.53
N LEU A 41 11.73 4.09 9.36
CA LEU A 41 12.04 3.50 8.06
C LEU A 41 11.31 2.18 7.96
N GLY A 42 10.89 1.79 6.77
CA GLY A 42 10.30 0.49 6.55
C GLY A 42 9.37 0.44 5.34
N THR A 43 8.81 -0.74 5.12
CA THR A 43 7.91 -1.05 4.01
C THR A 43 6.49 -1.20 4.54
N PRO A 44 5.50 -0.47 4.00
CA PRO A 44 4.10 -0.66 4.37
C PRO A 44 3.65 -2.07 3.98
N GLN A 45 2.90 -2.76 4.84
CA GLN A 45 2.48 -4.15 4.61
C GLN A 45 1.02 -4.26 4.16
N THR A 46 0.21 -3.25 4.41
CA THR A 46 -1.24 -3.22 4.12
C THR A 46 -1.66 -1.82 3.67
N GLU A 47 -2.86 -1.68 3.10
CA GLU A 47 -3.44 -0.37 2.75
C GLU A 47 -3.67 0.52 3.99
N GLU A 48 -3.87 -0.08 5.16
CA GLU A 48 -3.99 0.62 6.46
C GLU A 48 -2.68 0.46 7.26
N SER A 49 -1.58 0.92 6.70
CA SER A 49 -0.27 0.75 7.33
C SER A 49 -0.07 1.69 8.52
N LEU A 50 0.86 1.30 9.41
CA LEU A 50 1.31 2.18 10.48
C LEU A 50 1.83 3.53 9.95
N TYR A 51 2.48 3.53 8.78
CA TYR A 51 3.05 4.74 8.20
C TYR A 51 1.97 5.74 7.77
N ASP A 52 0.79 5.29 7.35
CA ASP A 52 -0.37 6.16 7.11
C ASP A 52 -0.91 6.73 8.41
N ALA A 53 -1.04 5.91 9.45
CA ALA A 53 -1.45 6.37 10.78
C ALA A 53 -0.47 7.38 11.41
N LEU A 54 0.83 7.28 11.11
CA LEU A 54 1.82 8.26 11.54
C LEU A 54 1.67 9.59 10.78
N GLN A 55 1.33 9.55 9.49
CA GLN A 55 1.04 10.75 8.72
C GLN A 55 -0.15 11.52 9.29
N ASP A 56 -1.21 10.83 9.69
CA ASP A 56 -2.37 11.43 10.36
C ASP A 56 -2.01 12.11 11.69
N LYS A 57 -0.94 11.65 12.33
CA LYS A 57 -0.36 12.28 13.54
C LYS A 57 0.60 13.44 13.24
N GLY A 58 0.78 13.82 11.98
CA GLY A 58 1.62 14.93 11.56
C GLY A 58 3.06 14.57 11.18
N TYR A 59 3.40 13.29 11.07
CA TYR A 59 4.69 12.88 10.53
C TYR A 59 4.76 13.15 9.03
N VAL A 60 5.93 13.59 8.58
CA VAL A 60 6.18 13.79 7.14
C VAL A 60 6.66 12.49 6.53
N THR A 61 5.83 11.89 5.69
CA THR A 61 6.16 10.66 4.95
C THR A 61 6.90 11.00 3.65
N ARG A 62 7.91 10.19 3.32
CA ARG A 62 8.61 10.25 2.04
C ARG A 62 8.76 8.83 1.48
N ILE A 63 8.32 8.63 0.25
CA ILE A 63 8.35 7.36 -0.47
C ILE A 63 9.41 7.43 -1.56
N TRP A 64 10.32 6.45 -1.57
CA TRP A 64 11.31 6.22 -2.62
C TRP A 64 11.08 4.84 -3.24
N PRO A 65 10.23 4.73 -4.27
CA PRO A 65 10.05 3.47 -4.99
C PRO A 65 11.31 3.13 -5.80
N SER A 66 11.51 1.86 -6.10
CA SER A 66 12.67 1.40 -6.88
C SER A 66 12.65 1.83 -8.34
N ARG A 67 11.47 2.14 -8.88
CA ARG A 67 11.28 2.72 -10.22
C ARG A 67 10.55 4.03 -10.13
N TYR A 68 10.86 4.96 -11.02
CA TYR A 68 10.07 6.18 -11.16
C TYR A 68 8.60 5.83 -11.38
N PRO A 69 7.68 6.41 -10.58
CA PRO A 69 6.30 5.99 -10.59
C PRO A 69 5.59 6.38 -11.89
N LYS A 70 4.66 5.54 -12.32
CA LYS A 70 3.72 5.87 -13.39
C LYS A 70 2.68 6.87 -12.91
N ALA A 71 2.00 7.54 -13.84
CA ALA A 71 1.02 8.59 -13.53
C ALA A 71 -0.08 8.14 -12.53
N ASP A 72 -0.56 6.89 -12.63
CA ASP A 72 -1.54 6.35 -11.71
C ASP A 72 -0.97 6.09 -10.30
N GLN A 73 0.32 5.74 -10.21
CA GLN A 73 1.03 5.58 -8.94
C GLN A 73 1.34 6.94 -8.31
N VAL A 74 1.71 7.95 -9.09
CA VAL A 74 1.87 9.33 -8.60
C VAL A 74 0.61 9.78 -7.88
N ASN A 75 -0.56 9.56 -8.46
CA ASN A 75 -1.84 9.91 -7.84
C ASN A 75 -2.09 9.15 -6.51
N ARG A 76 -1.66 7.88 -6.41
CA ARG A 76 -1.82 7.07 -5.19
C ARG A 76 -0.85 7.48 -4.07
N TYR A 77 0.40 7.78 -4.43
CA TYR A 77 1.37 8.24 -3.44
C TYR A 77 1.09 9.67 -2.96
N GLY A 78 0.52 10.50 -3.83
CA GLY A 78 0.21 11.91 -3.52
C GLY A 78 1.48 12.69 -3.16
N ASP A 79 1.40 13.51 -2.12
CA ASP A 79 2.50 14.35 -1.61
C ASP A 79 3.61 13.57 -0.87
N ARG A 80 3.44 12.26 -0.72
CA ARG A 80 4.39 11.37 -0.04
C ARG A 80 5.60 11.00 -0.89
N ILE A 81 5.53 11.11 -2.20
CA ILE A 81 6.70 10.87 -3.07
C ILE A 81 7.82 11.82 -2.67
N ALA A 82 9.06 11.31 -2.66
CA ALA A 82 10.23 12.15 -2.43
C ALA A 82 10.29 13.28 -3.44
N PRO A 83 10.41 14.56 -3.01
CA PRO A 83 10.39 15.71 -3.91
C PRO A 83 11.46 15.67 -5.00
N SER A 84 12.63 15.08 -4.71
CA SER A 84 13.71 14.92 -5.70
C SER A 84 13.26 14.07 -6.89
N LEU A 85 12.58 12.96 -6.65
CA LEU A 85 12.09 12.08 -7.72
C LEU A 85 11.01 12.76 -8.58
N MET A 86 10.16 13.57 -7.94
CA MET A 86 9.14 14.33 -8.68
C MET A 86 9.77 15.41 -9.58
N LEU A 87 10.77 16.14 -9.06
CA LEU A 87 11.49 17.15 -9.85
C LEU A 87 12.20 16.52 -11.06
N GLU A 88 12.81 15.35 -10.88
CA GLU A 88 13.46 14.62 -11.97
C GLU A 88 12.45 14.13 -13.01
N LEU A 89 11.31 13.57 -12.58
CA LEU A 89 10.26 13.10 -13.46
C LEU A 89 9.55 14.25 -14.21
N GLU A 90 9.38 15.40 -13.57
CA GLU A 90 8.84 16.62 -14.21
C GLU A 90 9.81 17.19 -15.24
N ALA A 91 11.12 17.14 -14.96
CA ALA A 91 12.15 17.62 -15.87
C ALA A 91 12.30 16.70 -17.10
N ASP A 92 12.16 15.40 -16.93
CA ASP A 92 12.25 14.40 -18.00
C ASP A 92 11.21 13.28 -17.81
N PRO A 93 10.01 13.42 -18.38
CA PRO A 93 8.99 12.37 -18.31
C PRO A 93 9.39 11.03 -18.95
N SER A 94 10.44 10.98 -19.76
CA SER A 94 10.89 9.75 -20.42
C SER A 94 11.54 8.76 -19.45
N ILE A 95 11.89 9.19 -18.23
CA ILE A 95 12.45 8.33 -17.20
C ILE A 95 11.38 7.52 -16.45
N GLU A 96 10.09 7.76 -16.72
CA GLU A 96 9.00 6.97 -16.14
C GLU A 96 9.31 5.48 -16.24
N TRP A 97 9.17 4.77 -15.14
CA TRP A 97 9.44 3.35 -14.96
C TRP A 97 10.92 2.93 -15.04
N ASN A 98 11.85 3.84 -15.24
CA ASN A 98 13.27 3.54 -15.10
C ASN A 98 13.65 3.33 -13.61
N PRO A 99 14.75 2.61 -13.32
CA PRO A 99 15.27 2.51 -11.95
C PRO A 99 15.59 3.88 -11.36
N THR A 100 15.18 4.11 -10.10
CA THR A 100 15.47 5.38 -9.39
C THR A 100 16.90 5.42 -8.85
N ASP A 101 17.50 4.28 -8.59
CA ASP A 101 18.89 4.12 -8.16
C ASP A 101 19.56 2.96 -8.91
N PRO A 102 19.96 3.17 -10.18
CA PRO A 102 20.55 2.13 -11.01
C PRO A 102 21.93 1.66 -10.53
N ALA A 103 22.57 2.40 -9.61
CA ALA A 103 23.81 1.96 -8.99
C ALA A 103 23.57 0.85 -7.95
N ARG A 104 22.39 0.83 -7.35
CA ARG A 104 21.96 -0.20 -6.37
C ARG A 104 21.18 -1.34 -7.02
N PHE A 105 20.23 -1.00 -7.87
CA PHE A 105 19.39 -1.92 -8.62
C PHE A 105 19.24 -1.39 -10.04
N ASP A 106 19.90 -2.04 -10.98
CA ASP A 106 19.72 -1.74 -12.39
C ASP A 106 18.45 -2.41 -12.95
N GLU A 107 18.23 -2.31 -14.25
CA GLU A 107 17.04 -2.86 -14.91
C GLU A 107 16.97 -4.39 -14.79
N GLU A 108 18.10 -5.08 -14.93
CA GLU A 108 18.18 -6.55 -14.86
C GLU A 108 17.88 -7.03 -13.44
N ASP A 109 18.47 -6.37 -12.43
CA ASP A 109 18.21 -6.64 -11.02
C ASP A 109 16.72 -6.48 -10.67
N LEU A 110 16.08 -5.42 -11.13
CA LEU A 110 14.65 -5.18 -10.84
C LEU A 110 13.73 -6.17 -11.55
N LEU A 111 14.07 -6.58 -12.77
CA LEU A 111 13.34 -7.64 -13.49
C LEU A 111 13.46 -8.99 -12.77
N GLU A 112 14.64 -9.35 -12.30
CA GLU A 112 14.84 -10.58 -11.52
C GLU A 112 13.98 -10.58 -10.25
N ARG A 113 13.92 -9.46 -9.56
CA ARG A 113 13.11 -9.31 -8.37
C ARG A 113 11.61 -9.37 -8.66
N GLU A 114 11.16 -8.76 -9.75
CA GLU A 114 9.76 -8.86 -10.18
C GLU A 114 9.37 -10.30 -10.48
N LEU A 115 10.24 -11.07 -11.13
CA LEU A 115 10.04 -12.49 -11.39
C LEU A 115 10.01 -13.31 -10.08
N SER A 116 10.92 -13.02 -9.15
CA SER A 116 11.04 -13.73 -7.87
C SER A 116 9.89 -13.48 -6.92
N TYR A 117 9.48 -12.21 -6.76
CA TYR A 117 8.45 -11.79 -5.81
C TYR A 117 7.03 -11.86 -6.39
N GLY A 118 6.92 -11.96 -7.71
CA GLY A 118 5.67 -11.78 -8.43
C GLY A 118 5.16 -10.34 -8.35
N ARG A 119 4.12 -10.06 -9.12
CA ARG A 119 3.60 -8.69 -9.30
C ARG A 119 3.20 -8.01 -7.99
N SER A 120 2.47 -8.71 -7.12
CA SER A 120 1.99 -8.16 -5.85
C SER A 120 3.13 -7.94 -4.86
N GLY A 121 4.02 -8.92 -4.73
CA GLY A 121 5.19 -8.80 -3.85
C GLY A 121 6.16 -7.71 -4.30
N TYR A 122 6.40 -7.58 -5.62
CA TYR A 122 7.23 -6.52 -6.16
C TYR A 122 6.60 -5.13 -5.93
N ALA A 123 5.31 -4.98 -6.20
CA ALA A 123 4.60 -3.72 -5.93
C ALA A 123 4.74 -3.31 -4.46
N LEU A 124 4.59 -4.27 -3.53
CA LEU A 124 4.71 -4.00 -2.11
C LEU A 124 6.14 -3.66 -1.68
N GLN A 125 7.11 -4.52 -2.01
CA GLN A 125 8.46 -4.43 -1.45
C GLN A 125 9.37 -3.43 -2.16
N PHE A 126 9.19 -3.25 -3.46
CA PHE A 126 10.05 -2.41 -4.29
C PHE A 126 9.39 -1.11 -4.75
N GLN A 127 8.08 -1.14 -4.98
CA GLN A 127 7.33 0.07 -5.35
C GLN A 127 6.64 0.73 -4.15
N LEU A 128 6.63 0.09 -2.97
CA LEU A 128 5.95 0.58 -1.76
C LEU A 128 4.47 0.89 -2.03
N ASP A 129 3.87 0.13 -2.95
CA ASP A 129 2.49 0.25 -3.42
C ASP A 129 1.65 -0.87 -2.80
N THR A 130 0.84 -0.52 -1.82
CA THR A 130 -0.01 -1.46 -1.09
C THR A 130 -1.29 -1.83 -1.82
N SER A 131 -1.61 -1.19 -2.94
CA SER A 131 -2.88 -1.37 -3.66
C SER A 131 -3.16 -2.80 -4.14
N LEU A 132 -2.11 -3.63 -4.27
CA LEU A 132 -2.21 -5.04 -4.63
C LEU A 132 -2.07 -5.97 -3.44
N SER A 133 -1.62 -5.48 -2.27
CA SER A 133 -1.34 -6.33 -1.10
C SER A 133 -2.59 -7.04 -0.58
N ASP A 134 -3.74 -6.40 -0.65
CA ASP A 134 -5.01 -6.95 -0.19
C ASP A 134 -5.83 -7.60 -1.32
N ALA A 135 -5.47 -7.35 -2.59
CA ALA A 135 -6.19 -7.92 -3.73
C ALA A 135 -6.12 -9.46 -3.77
N ASP A 136 -4.99 -10.03 -3.34
CA ASP A 136 -4.80 -11.48 -3.28
C ASP A 136 -5.51 -12.09 -2.06
N ARG A 137 -5.65 -11.32 -0.97
CA ARG A 137 -6.34 -11.75 0.27
C ARG A 137 -7.85 -11.55 0.20
N HIS A 138 -8.28 -10.49 -0.47
CA HIS A 138 -9.67 -10.08 -0.61
C HIS A 138 -10.02 -9.93 -2.09
N PRO A 139 -10.28 -11.04 -2.81
CA PRO A 139 -10.55 -11.02 -4.25
C PRO A 139 -11.85 -10.27 -4.62
N LEU A 140 -12.78 -10.11 -3.67
CA LEU A 140 -14.02 -9.36 -3.86
C LEU A 140 -13.78 -7.87 -3.56
N LYS A 141 -13.96 -7.02 -4.55
CA LYS A 141 -13.91 -5.56 -4.41
C LYS A 141 -15.31 -4.98 -4.32
N LEU A 142 -15.48 -3.83 -3.67
CA LEU A 142 -16.78 -3.14 -3.61
C LEU A 142 -17.40 -2.92 -4.99
N LYS A 143 -16.59 -2.67 -6.02
CA LYS A 143 -17.05 -2.55 -7.42
C LYS A 143 -17.63 -3.83 -8.00
N ASP A 144 -17.31 -4.98 -7.41
CA ASP A 144 -17.83 -6.29 -7.84
C ASP A 144 -19.16 -6.63 -7.15
N LEU A 145 -19.60 -5.78 -6.20
CA LEU A 145 -20.87 -5.92 -5.52
C LEU A 145 -21.97 -5.20 -6.30
N ILE A 146 -22.99 -5.93 -6.64
CA ILE A 146 -24.22 -5.37 -7.22
C ILE A 146 -25.20 -5.15 -6.08
N VAL A 147 -25.48 -3.88 -5.76
CA VAL A 147 -26.50 -3.51 -4.79
C VAL A 147 -27.83 -3.38 -5.51
N MET A 148 -28.79 -4.22 -5.17
CA MET A 148 -30.14 -4.18 -5.73
C MET A 148 -31.20 -4.25 -4.63
N SER A 149 -32.31 -3.56 -4.84
CA SER A 149 -33.49 -3.73 -3.99
C SER A 149 -34.23 -5.00 -4.41
N VAL A 150 -34.38 -5.93 -3.48
CA VAL A 150 -35.10 -7.18 -3.70
C VAL A 150 -36.40 -7.15 -2.91
N ASP A 151 -37.50 -7.49 -3.55
CA ASP A 151 -38.75 -7.73 -2.87
C ASP A 151 -38.65 -9.08 -2.13
N ILE A 152 -38.54 -9.02 -0.82
CA ILE A 152 -38.35 -10.20 0.04
C ILE A 152 -39.52 -11.21 -0.13
N SER A 153 -40.72 -10.75 -0.48
CA SER A 153 -41.87 -11.64 -0.70
C SER A 153 -41.71 -12.51 -1.94
N LYS A 154 -40.82 -12.14 -2.84
CA LYS A 154 -40.49 -12.86 -4.08
C LYS A 154 -39.14 -13.55 -4.03
N ALA A 155 -38.48 -13.50 -2.89
CA ALA A 155 -37.18 -14.18 -2.70
C ALA A 155 -37.40 -15.70 -2.71
N PRO A 156 -36.44 -16.48 -3.27
CA PRO A 156 -36.54 -17.94 -3.23
C PRO A 156 -36.39 -18.43 -1.77
N GLU A 157 -37.17 -19.45 -1.41
CA GLU A 157 -37.15 -20.05 -0.06
C GLU A 157 -35.79 -20.68 0.29
N LYS A 158 -34.98 -20.99 -0.72
CA LYS A 158 -33.63 -21.55 -0.53
C LYS A 158 -32.59 -20.69 -1.30
N PRO A 159 -31.40 -20.46 -0.74
CA PRO A 159 -30.37 -19.76 -1.45
C PRO A 159 -29.95 -20.51 -2.70
N ILE A 160 -29.94 -19.80 -3.84
CA ILE A 160 -29.46 -20.33 -5.11
C ILE A 160 -28.00 -19.97 -5.26
N HIS A 161 -27.14 -20.99 -5.32
CA HIS A 161 -25.73 -20.81 -5.61
C HIS A 161 -25.47 -21.11 -7.08
N GLY A 162 -24.95 -20.14 -7.83
CA GLY A 162 -24.62 -20.30 -9.23
C GLY A 162 -23.65 -19.23 -9.72
N THR A 163 -23.05 -19.46 -10.89
CA THR A 163 -22.30 -18.43 -11.60
C THR A 163 -23.26 -17.51 -12.35
N LEU A 164 -22.89 -16.24 -12.53
CA LEU A 164 -23.69 -15.23 -13.25
C LEU A 164 -24.15 -15.67 -14.66
N SER A 165 -23.42 -16.60 -15.29
CA SER A 165 -23.73 -17.17 -16.59
C SER A 165 -24.98 -18.07 -16.60
N HIS A 166 -25.50 -18.46 -15.44
CA HIS A 166 -26.67 -19.32 -15.26
C HIS A 166 -27.86 -18.63 -14.57
N LEU A 167 -27.72 -17.36 -14.25
CA LEU A 167 -28.79 -16.56 -13.67
C LEU A 167 -29.55 -15.84 -14.81
N GLU A 168 -30.57 -16.49 -15.37
CA GLU A 168 -31.55 -15.77 -16.17
C GLU A 168 -32.47 -14.95 -15.25
N VAL A 169 -32.29 -13.61 -15.31
CA VAL A 169 -33.22 -12.67 -14.68
C VAL A 169 -34.48 -12.65 -15.56
N LYS A 170 -35.52 -13.33 -15.11
CA LYS A 170 -36.88 -13.19 -15.69
C LYS A 170 -37.58 -12.01 -15.08
#